data_d1514a59893ac2d7704dae94eb62da47
#
_entry.id   d1514a59893ac2d7704dae94eb62da47
#
_cell.length_a   1.000
_cell.length_b   1.000
_cell.length_c   1.000
_cell.angle_alpha   90.00
_cell.angle_beta   90.00
_cell.angle_gamma   90.00
#
_symmetry.space_group_name_H-M   'P 1'
#
loop_
_entity.id
_entity.type
_entity.pdbx_description
1 polymer ?
#
loop_
_entity_poly.entity_id
_entity_poly.type
_entity_poly.pdbx_seq_one_letter_code
_entity_poly.pdbx_strand_id
1 'polypeptide(L)'
;MKGPYQTTMGGSHGAFLTTEWTVIDHIRSGDKSSSAVLMNDLLKKYWKPVYCYLRRKGFENEQAKDLTQGFFQEIVLERALIEHADKSRGRFRTFLLTALQQYIAEAQRKQNSRKAKPKGFLLSLDELESSQIPEAPAEFSPEDSFNYAWAAQLLDQLLEEVEAKCRADGKAIHWQVFHDKVLRPIIESTDAPSMEEICRRYGVESPSKASNMIVTVNRRFRAALTRHIRHSVVQDCEVDAEFQELFEIFAKGSAR
;
A
#
# COMPACT_ATOMS: atom_id res chain seq x y z
N MET A 1 35.99 13.71 27.62
CA MET A 1 34.80 14.07 26.83
C MET A 1 34.53 12.92 25.90
N LYS A 2 33.52 12.11 26.18
CA LYS A 2 33.11 10.95 25.34
C LYS A 2 31.96 11.43 24.42
N GLY A 3 32.19 11.30 23.11
CA GLY A 3 31.17 11.62 22.08
C GLY A 3 30.06 10.59 22.01
N PRO A 4 28.92 10.93 21.38
CA PRO A 4 27.71 10.12 21.40
C PRO A 4 27.83 8.89 20.50
N TYR A 5 27.20 7.81 20.94
CA TYR A 5 27.20 6.50 20.34
C TYR A 5 26.67 6.51 18.89
N GLN A 6 27.51 6.22 17.93
CA GLN A 6 27.14 5.80 16.60
C GLN A 6 26.78 4.32 16.65
N THR A 7 25.50 4.00 16.60
CA THR A 7 25.02 2.64 16.31
C THR A 7 25.04 2.43 14.81
N THR A 8 26.09 1.82 14.31
CA THR A 8 26.17 1.21 12.98
C THR A 8 25.26 -0.02 12.94
N MET A 9 24.01 0.15 12.50
CA MET A 9 23.23 -0.96 11.98
C MET A 9 23.29 -0.91 10.46
N GLY A 10 24.35 -1.46 9.92
CA GLY A 10 24.51 -1.79 8.51
C GLY A 10 23.68 -3.01 8.18
N GLY A 11 22.57 -2.84 7.51
CA GLY A 11 21.78 -3.85 6.82
C GLY A 11 21.38 -3.25 5.49
N SER A 12 22.03 -3.68 4.43
CA SER A 12 21.64 -3.42 3.05
C SER A 12 20.28 -4.03 2.79
N HIS A 13 19.46 -3.27 2.07
CA HIS A 13 18.15 -3.53 1.47
C HIS A 13 16.93 -3.06 2.26
N GLY A 14 16.28 -2.08 1.65
CA GLY A 14 15.03 -1.51 2.06
C GLY A 14 15.20 -0.37 3.05
N ALA A 15 15.73 0.76 2.59
CA ALA A 15 15.47 2.01 3.26
C ALA A 15 13.97 2.10 3.45
N PHE A 16 13.51 1.91 4.68
CA PHE A 16 12.12 2.09 5.08
C PHE A 16 11.79 3.53 4.75
N LEU A 17 11.12 3.70 3.64
CA LEU A 17 10.74 4.98 3.15
C LEU A 17 9.74 5.54 4.14
N THR A 18 10.28 6.32 5.02
CA THR A 18 9.70 7.45 5.70
C THR A 18 8.56 8.02 4.87
N THR A 19 7.63 8.66 5.46
CA THR A 19 6.39 9.22 4.92
C THR A 19 6.43 9.39 3.41
N GLU A 20 5.32 9.14 2.75
CA GLU A 20 5.17 9.53 1.35
C GLU A 20 5.60 10.98 1.13
N TRP A 21 5.37 11.85 2.11
CA TRP A 21 5.86 13.23 2.13
C TRP A 21 7.39 13.33 2.24
N THR A 22 8.04 12.48 3.03
CA THR A 22 9.51 12.46 3.08
C THR A 22 10.09 11.89 1.79
N VAL A 23 9.44 10.91 1.17
CA VAL A 23 9.82 10.42 -0.17
C VAL A 23 9.73 11.56 -1.18
N ILE A 24 8.66 12.33 -1.13
CA ILE A 24 8.44 13.49 -1.99
C ILE A 24 9.49 14.57 -1.76
N ASP A 25 9.81 14.86 -0.49
CA ASP A 25 10.88 15.80 -0.15
C ASP A 25 12.26 15.34 -0.63
N HIS A 26 12.54 14.03 -0.55
CA HIS A 26 13.78 13.43 -1.10
C HIS A 26 13.82 13.46 -2.63
N ILE A 27 12.68 13.21 -3.30
CA ILE A 27 12.60 13.34 -4.76
C ILE A 27 12.87 14.79 -5.19
N ARG A 28 12.40 15.77 -4.42
CA ARG A 28 12.64 17.20 -4.69
C ARG A 28 14.10 17.62 -4.49
N SER A 29 14.74 17.12 -3.46
CA SER A 29 16.09 17.54 -3.03
C SER A 29 17.21 16.61 -3.47
N GLY A 30 16.88 15.41 -3.95
CA GLY A 30 17.82 14.36 -4.31
C GLY A 30 18.46 14.52 -5.69
N ASP A 31 19.51 13.74 -5.92
CA ASP A 31 20.06 13.59 -7.24
C ASP A 31 19.09 12.83 -8.17
N LYS A 32 19.29 12.95 -9.49
CA LYS A 32 18.38 12.34 -10.49
C LYS A 32 18.30 10.81 -10.36
N SER A 33 19.36 10.15 -9.91
CA SER A 33 19.42 8.69 -9.80
C SER A 33 18.58 8.19 -8.61
N SER A 34 18.80 8.78 -7.44
CA SER A 34 18.03 8.46 -6.22
C SER A 34 16.55 8.81 -6.38
N SER A 35 16.26 9.94 -7.02
CA SER A 35 14.88 10.38 -7.31
C SER A 35 14.13 9.42 -8.21
N ALA A 36 14.78 8.82 -9.22
CA ALA A 36 14.14 7.85 -10.12
C ALA A 36 13.73 6.57 -9.41
N VAL A 37 14.55 6.05 -8.49
CA VAL A 37 14.21 4.86 -7.69
C VAL A 37 13.00 5.14 -6.78
N LEU A 38 13.03 6.25 -6.06
CA LEU A 38 11.96 6.66 -5.17
C LEU A 38 10.65 6.92 -5.92
N MET A 39 10.74 7.51 -7.10
CA MET A 39 9.62 7.71 -8.00
C MET A 39 9.00 6.37 -8.44
N ASN A 40 9.82 5.41 -8.84
CA ASN A 40 9.37 4.09 -9.24
C ASN A 40 8.65 3.37 -8.10
N ASP A 41 9.16 3.48 -6.87
CA ASP A 41 8.50 2.90 -5.69
C ASP A 41 7.16 3.58 -5.37
N LEU A 42 7.07 4.89 -5.56
CA LEU A 42 5.81 5.63 -5.45
C LEU A 42 4.80 5.17 -6.50
N LEU A 43 5.24 5.02 -7.76
CA LEU A 43 4.41 4.52 -8.85
C LEU A 43 3.87 3.12 -8.55
N LYS A 44 4.72 2.21 -8.07
CA LYS A 44 4.32 0.85 -7.67
C LYS A 44 3.23 0.84 -6.59
N LYS A 45 3.26 1.80 -5.67
CA LYS A 45 2.24 1.91 -4.61
C LYS A 45 0.88 2.40 -5.11
N TYR A 46 0.86 3.25 -6.14
CA TYR A 46 -0.36 3.95 -6.52
C TYR A 46 -0.98 3.53 -7.85
N TRP A 47 -0.29 2.71 -8.66
CA TRP A 47 -0.86 2.32 -9.94
C TRP A 47 -2.16 1.49 -9.80
N LYS A 48 -2.21 0.53 -8.86
CA LYS A 48 -3.42 -0.26 -8.59
C LYS A 48 -4.59 0.61 -8.13
N PRO A 49 -4.44 1.47 -7.09
CA PRO A 49 -5.46 2.45 -6.72
C PRO A 49 -5.97 3.29 -7.89
N VAL A 50 -5.07 3.86 -8.69
CA VAL A 50 -5.44 4.67 -9.86
C VAL A 50 -6.21 3.84 -10.89
N TYR A 51 -5.73 2.65 -11.21
CA TYR A 51 -6.41 1.73 -12.12
C TYR A 51 -7.80 1.33 -11.62
N CYS A 52 -7.93 0.94 -10.33
CA CYS A 52 -9.21 0.57 -9.72
C CYS A 52 -10.21 1.74 -9.76
N TYR A 53 -9.76 2.97 -9.51
CA TYR A 53 -10.57 4.18 -9.66
C TYR A 53 -11.14 4.30 -11.08
N LEU A 54 -10.27 4.18 -12.10
CA LEU A 54 -10.64 4.31 -13.50
C LEU A 54 -11.63 3.21 -13.93
N ARG A 55 -11.37 1.96 -13.54
CA ARG A 55 -12.29 0.84 -13.80
C ARG A 55 -13.68 1.09 -13.19
N ARG A 56 -13.72 1.58 -11.97
CA ARG A 56 -14.99 1.91 -11.28
C ARG A 56 -15.67 3.12 -11.90
N LYS A 57 -14.93 4.05 -12.48
CA LYS A 57 -15.46 5.19 -13.24
C LYS A 57 -16.10 4.78 -14.57
N GLY A 58 -15.98 3.50 -14.97
CA GLY A 58 -16.59 2.94 -16.18
C GLY A 58 -15.66 2.85 -17.39
N PHE A 59 -14.35 3.11 -17.21
CA PHE A 59 -13.39 2.91 -18.30
C PHE A 59 -13.13 1.42 -18.52
N GLU A 60 -13.09 1.00 -19.78
CA GLU A 60 -12.71 -0.35 -20.17
C GLU A 60 -11.26 -0.67 -19.76
N ASN A 61 -10.91 -1.98 -19.67
CA ASN A 61 -9.62 -2.44 -19.18
C ASN A 61 -8.45 -1.71 -19.85
N GLU A 62 -8.39 -1.75 -21.17
CA GLU A 62 -7.27 -1.14 -21.94
C GLU A 62 -7.27 0.40 -21.79
N GLN A 63 -8.43 1.02 -21.80
CA GLN A 63 -8.55 2.45 -21.55
C GLN A 63 -8.07 2.84 -20.15
N ALA A 64 -8.40 2.04 -19.13
CA ALA A 64 -7.96 2.29 -17.76
C ALA A 64 -6.44 2.12 -17.62
N LYS A 65 -5.85 1.13 -18.27
CA LYS A 65 -4.38 0.96 -18.35
C LYS A 65 -3.72 2.18 -19.02
N ASP A 66 -4.20 2.56 -20.21
CA ASP A 66 -3.66 3.70 -20.95
C ASP A 66 -3.75 5.01 -20.16
N LEU A 67 -4.90 5.26 -19.51
CA LEU A 67 -5.10 6.45 -18.67
C LEU A 67 -4.23 6.40 -17.41
N THR A 68 -4.01 5.23 -16.82
CA THR A 68 -3.12 5.07 -15.67
C THR A 68 -1.68 5.42 -16.07
N GLN A 69 -1.19 4.87 -17.18
CA GLN A 69 0.15 5.17 -17.70
C GLN A 69 0.29 6.66 -18.04
N GLY A 70 -0.67 7.21 -18.78
CA GLY A 70 -0.66 8.62 -19.16
C GLY A 70 -0.70 9.56 -17.95
N PHE A 71 -1.48 9.24 -16.92
CA PHE A 71 -1.53 10.00 -15.67
C PHE A 71 -0.15 10.06 -15.01
N PHE A 72 0.49 8.90 -14.82
CA PHE A 72 1.80 8.88 -14.18
C PHE A 72 2.86 9.56 -15.02
N GLN A 73 2.85 9.37 -16.33
CA GLN A 73 3.81 10.03 -17.23
C GLN A 73 3.61 11.55 -17.25
N GLU A 74 2.41 12.00 -17.62
CA GLU A 74 2.14 13.44 -17.84
C GLU A 74 2.13 14.23 -16.53
N ILE A 75 1.46 13.70 -15.48
CA ILE A 75 1.19 14.48 -14.29
C ILE A 75 2.28 14.29 -13.23
N VAL A 76 2.73 13.06 -13.03
CA VAL A 76 3.67 12.77 -11.94
C VAL A 76 5.12 13.04 -12.38
N LEU A 77 5.49 12.62 -13.61
CA LEU A 77 6.86 12.76 -14.10
C LEU A 77 7.12 14.09 -14.81
N GLU A 78 6.21 14.52 -15.71
CA GLU A 78 6.46 15.69 -16.57
C GLU A 78 5.99 17.01 -15.97
N ARG A 79 4.83 17.03 -15.28
CA ARG A 79 4.28 18.27 -14.69
C ARG A 79 4.75 18.54 -13.27
N ALA A 80 5.77 17.79 -12.80
CA ALA A 80 6.33 18.01 -11.48
C ALA A 80 5.24 18.11 -10.38
N LEU A 81 4.20 17.24 -10.47
CA LEU A 81 3.14 17.16 -9.46
C LEU A 81 3.73 17.14 -8.05
N ILE A 82 4.86 16.45 -7.92
CA ILE A 82 5.64 16.34 -6.70
C ILE A 82 6.20 17.67 -6.24
N GLU A 83 6.59 18.57 -7.16
CA GLU A 83 7.06 19.92 -6.80
C GLU A 83 5.97 20.78 -6.16
N HIS A 84 4.72 20.56 -6.54
CA HIS A 84 3.57 21.31 -6.05
C HIS A 84 2.85 20.60 -4.89
N ALA A 85 3.27 19.39 -4.55
CA ALA A 85 2.68 18.64 -3.45
C ALA A 85 3.01 19.35 -2.13
N ASP A 86 2.00 19.67 -1.33
CA ASP A 86 2.10 20.41 -0.08
C ASP A 86 1.49 19.57 1.04
N LYS A 87 2.34 19.14 1.97
CA LYS A 87 1.91 18.31 3.11
C LYS A 87 0.92 19.03 4.03
N SER A 88 0.93 20.36 4.05
CA SER A 88 -0.04 21.14 4.84
C SER A 88 -1.48 21.00 4.35
N ARG A 89 -1.66 20.51 3.12
CA ARG A 89 -2.97 20.25 2.51
C ARG A 89 -3.52 18.85 2.77
N GLY A 90 -2.88 18.08 3.63
CA GLY A 90 -3.33 16.74 4.04
C GLY A 90 -2.54 15.59 3.43
N ARG A 91 -3.20 14.45 3.26
CA ARG A 91 -2.56 13.19 2.86
C ARG A 91 -2.20 13.16 1.38
N PHE A 92 -1.06 12.57 1.07
CA PHE A 92 -0.61 12.45 -0.32
C PHE A 92 -1.60 11.68 -1.21
N ARG A 93 -2.24 10.62 -0.69
CA ARG A 93 -3.24 9.86 -1.46
C ARG A 93 -4.44 10.72 -1.89
N THR A 94 -4.90 11.64 -1.03
CA THR A 94 -5.99 12.57 -1.33
C THR A 94 -5.57 13.57 -2.40
N PHE A 95 -4.35 14.08 -2.29
CA PHE A 95 -3.75 14.96 -3.28
C PHE A 95 -3.63 14.26 -4.64
N LEU A 96 -3.13 13.02 -4.67
CA LEU A 96 -3.00 12.25 -5.91
C LEU A 96 -4.37 11.97 -6.56
N LEU A 97 -5.37 11.63 -5.75
CA LEU A 97 -6.73 11.40 -6.22
C LEU A 97 -7.34 12.65 -6.85
N THR A 98 -7.13 13.82 -6.22
CA THR A 98 -7.57 15.12 -6.79
C THR A 98 -6.89 15.40 -8.13
N ALA A 99 -5.60 15.15 -8.22
CA ALA A 99 -4.85 15.31 -9.48
C ALA A 99 -5.34 14.34 -10.57
N LEU A 100 -5.66 13.10 -10.21
CA LEU A 100 -6.25 12.12 -11.13
C LEU A 100 -7.61 12.59 -11.65
N GLN A 101 -8.47 13.12 -10.80
CA GLN A 101 -9.78 13.65 -11.21
C GLN A 101 -9.62 14.81 -12.20
N GLN A 102 -8.67 15.71 -11.97
CA GLN A 102 -8.36 16.82 -12.87
C GLN A 102 -7.82 16.30 -14.22
N TYR A 103 -6.89 15.35 -14.18
CA TYR A 103 -6.34 14.73 -15.39
C TYR A 103 -7.43 14.09 -16.25
N ILE A 104 -8.34 13.33 -15.67
CA ILE A 104 -9.46 12.71 -16.38
C ILE A 104 -10.35 13.77 -17.04
N ALA A 105 -10.69 14.83 -16.31
CA ALA A 105 -11.50 15.91 -16.84
C ALA A 105 -10.83 16.61 -18.04
N GLU A 106 -9.50 16.81 -18.00
CA GLU A 106 -8.73 17.34 -19.11
C GLU A 106 -8.63 16.36 -20.27
N ALA A 107 -8.39 15.07 -20.00
CA ALA A 107 -8.32 14.04 -21.03
C ALA A 107 -9.64 13.92 -21.80
N GLN A 108 -10.78 13.95 -21.10
CA GLN A 108 -12.11 13.95 -21.72
C GLN A 108 -12.36 15.20 -22.60
N ARG A 109 -11.92 16.38 -22.17
CA ARG A 109 -11.99 17.61 -22.97
C ARG A 109 -11.11 17.51 -24.22
N LYS A 110 -9.88 16.97 -24.11
CA LYS A 110 -8.96 16.77 -25.22
C LYS A 110 -9.45 15.71 -26.21
N GLN A 111 -10.08 14.62 -25.72
CA GLN A 111 -10.62 13.54 -26.55
C GLN A 111 -11.77 14.03 -27.44
N ASN A 112 -12.55 14.99 -26.95
CA ASN A 112 -13.57 15.70 -27.75
C ASN A 112 -12.96 16.65 -28.79
N SER A 113 -11.66 16.94 -28.70
CA SER A 113 -10.96 17.91 -29.58
C SER A 113 -9.92 17.30 -30.49
N ARG A 114 -9.27 16.17 -30.19
CA ARG A 114 -8.23 15.52 -31.02
C ARG A 114 -7.88 14.11 -30.60
N LYS A 115 -7.69 13.21 -31.58
CA LYS A 115 -7.04 11.89 -31.41
C LYS A 115 -5.52 12.07 -31.30
N ALA A 116 -4.95 11.96 -30.12
CA ALA A 116 -3.50 11.85 -29.94
C ALA A 116 -3.17 10.68 -29.02
N LYS A 117 -2.36 9.73 -29.50
CA LYS A 117 -1.85 8.60 -28.71
C LYS A 117 -0.63 9.03 -27.90
N PRO A 118 -0.51 8.67 -26.62
CA PRO A 118 0.71 8.87 -25.83
C PRO A 118 1.84 7.95 -26.33
N LYS A 119 3.08 8.42 -26.28
CA LYS A 119 4.29 7.66 -26.61
C LYS A 119 5.06 7.29 -25.35
N GLY A 120 5.29 5.98 -25.17
CA GLY A 120 6.41 5.39 -24.44
C GLY A 120 6.47 5.59 -22.93
N PHE A 121 6.29 4.51 -22.15
CA PHE A 121 6.43 4.49 -20.70
C PHE A 121 7.47 3.46 -20.23
N LEU A 122 8.10 3.72 -19.07
CA LEU A 122 9.18 2.92 -18.46
C LEU A 122 8.71 1.71 -17.64
N LEU A 123 7.41 1.57 -17.40
CA LEU A 123 6.80 0.42 -16.72
C LEU A 123 5.78 -0.21 -17.67
N SER A 124 6.03 -1.46 -18.07
CA SER A 124 5.01 -2.26 -18.73
C SER A 124 3.98 -2.69 -17.68
N LEU A 125 2.75 -2.17 -17.80
CA LEU A 125 1.62 -2.66 -16.98
C LEU A 125 1.17 -4.05 -17.43
N ASP A 126 1.68 -4.56 -18.56
CA ASP A 126 1.38 -5.90 -19.07
C ASP A 126 2.01 -7.02 -18.22
N GLU A 127 3.07 -6.69 -17.44
CA GLU A 127 3.67 -7.61 -16.47
C GLU A 127 2.89 -7.72 -15.16
N LEU A 128 1.87 -6.87 -14.98
CA LEU A 128 1.06 -6.85 -13.78
C LEU A 128 -0.16 -7.74 -13.98
N GLU A 129 -0.07 -8.96 -13.48
CA GLU A 129 -1.16 -9.94 -13.56
C GLU A 129 -2.46 -9.38 -12.99
N SER A 130 -3.55 -9.51 -13.77
CA SER A 130 -4.92 -9.14 -13.37
C SER A 130 -5.36 -9.80 -12.06
N SER A 131 -4.78 -10.95 -11.72
CA SER A 131 -5.02 -11.70 -10.48
C SER A 131 -4.61 -10.98 -9.20
N GLN A 132 -3.78 -9.93 -9.30
CA GLN A 132 -3.30 -9.16 -8.14
C GLN A 132 -4.11 -7.88 -7.88
N ILE A 133 -5.17 -7.62 -8.63
CA ILE A 133 -5.99 -6.42 -8.46
C ILE A 133 -7.10 -6.75 -7.46
N PRO A 134 -7.17 -6.05 -6.31
CA PRO A 134 -8.25 -6.25 -5.36
C PRO A 134 -9.60 -5.93 -6.00
N GLU A 135 -10.52 -6.88 -6.02
CA GLU A 135 -11.90 -6.61 -6.45
C GLU A 135 -12.63 -5.85 -5.33
N ALA A 136 -12.83 -4.57 -5.54
CA ALA A 136 -13.68 -3.79 -4.66
C ALA A 136 -15.16 -4.16 -4.87
N PRO A 137 -15.98 -4.20 -3.80
CA PRO A 137 -17.42 -4.45 -3.88
C PRO A 137 -18.11 -3.60 -4.94
N ALA A 138 -19.20 -4.15 -5.54
CA ALA A 138 -19.89 -3.50 -6.66
C ALA A 138 -20.51 -2.14 -6.28
N GLU A 139 -20.85 -1.94 -5.02
CA GLU A 139 -21.46 -0.72 -4.49
C GLU A 139 -20.46 0.42 -4.25
N PHE A 140 -19.15 0.15 -4.35
CA PHE A 140 -18.15 1.15 -4.06
C PHE A 140 -18.17 2.28 -5.09
N SER A 141 -18.04 3.53 -4.60
CA SER A 141 -17.72 4.67 -5.44
C SER A 141 -16.32 4.52 -6.06
N PRO A 142 -15.99 5.29 -7.10
CA PRO A 142 -14.61 5.31 -7.60
C PRO A 142 -13.58 5.66 -6.52
N GLU A 143 -13.90 6.60 -5.63
CA GLU A 143 -13.08 7.03 -4.51
C GLU A 143 -12.91 5.92 -3.47
N ASP A 144 -13.99 5.20 -3.13
CA ASP A 144 -13.92 4.03 -2.24
C ASP A 144 -13.05 2.93 -2.84
N SER A 145 -13.16 2.69 -4.14
CA SER A 145 -12.34 1.68 -4.85
C SER A 145 -10.85 2.02 -4.86
N PHE A 146 -10.52 3.31 -5.02
CA PHE A 146 -9.14 3.80 -4.88
C PHE A 146 -8.60 3.54 -3.47
N ASN A 147 -9.35 3.97 -2.44
CA ASN A 147 -8.94 3.83 -1.05
C ASN A 147 -8.84 2.36 -0.63
N TYR A 148 -9.77 1.52 -1.07
CA TYR A 148 -9.74 0.08 -0.81
C TYR A 148 -8.51 -0.60 -1.44
N ALA A 149 -8.21 -0.32 -2.70
CA ALA A 149 -7.04 -0.86 -3.37
C ALA A 149 -5.73 -0.41 -2.70
N TRP A 150 -5.66 0.86 -2.25
CA TRP A 150 -4.53 1.38 -1.48
C TRP A 150 -4.39 0.67 -0.13
N ALA A 151 -5.49 0.50 0.61
CA ALA A 151 -5.47 -0.15 1.92
C ALA A 151 -5.12 -1.64 1.82
N ALA A 152 -5.65 -2.35 0.82
CA ALA A 152 -5.33 -3.74 0.54
C ALA A 152 -3.82 -3.92 0.25
N GLN A 153 -3.26 -3.07 -0.61
CA GLN A 153 -1.83 -3.13 -0.92
C GLN A 153 -0.95 -2.80 0.29
N LEU A 154 -1.36 -1.86 1.14
CA LEU A 154 -0.68 -1.60 2.42
C LEU A 154 -0.71 -2.83 3.32
N LEU A 155 -1.86 -3.50 3.43
CA LEU A 155 -2.01 -4.73 4.22
C LEU A 155 -1.08 -5.84 3.73
N ASP A 156 -1.02 -6.08 2.42
CA ASP A 156 -0.14 -7.08 1.82
C ASP A 156 1.34 -6.81 2.18
N GLN A 157 1.79 -5.57 2.00
CA GLN A 157 3.15 -5.15 2.36
C GLN A 157 3.48 -5.36 3.85
N LEU A 158 2.51 -5.06 4.74
CA LEU A 158 2.66 -5.27 6.17
C LEU A 158 2.76 -6.75 6.53
N LEU A 159 1.96 -7.60 5.89
CA LEU A 159 2.00 -9.05 6.10
C LEU A 159 3.33 -9.63 5.66
N GLU A 160 3.83 -9.26 4.49
CA GLU A 160 5.14 -9.66 3.98
C GLU A 160 6.29 -9.22 4.92
N GLU A 161 6.24 -7.97 5.41
CA GLU A 161 7.25 -7.45 6.34
C GLU A 161 7.25 -8.22 7.65
N VAL A 162 6.07 -8.49 8.22
CA VAL A 162 5.94 -9.22 9.49
C VAL A 162 6.38 -10.66 9.33
N GLU A 163 6.05 -11.30 8.22
CA GLU A 163 6.51 -12.65 7.89
C GLU A 163 8.03 -12.70 7.80
N ALA A 164 8.64 -11.83 6.99
CA ALA A 164 10.09 -11.76 6.82
C ALA A 164 10.80 -11.54 8.18
N LYS A 165 10.28 -10.66 9.02
CA LYS A 165 10.80 -10.41 10.36
C LYS A 165 10.63 -11.61 11.30
N CYS A 166 9.52 -12.34 11.21
CA CYS A 166 9.33 -13.58 11.97
C CYS A 166 10.35 -14.64 11.53
N ARG A 167 10.60 -14.78 10.24
CA ARG A 167 11.62 -15.71 9.72
C ARG A 167 13.02 -15.35 10.19
N ALA A 168 13.40 -14.07 10.07
CA ALA A 168 14.72 -13.58 10.48
C ALA A 168 15.00 -13.79 11.97
N ASP A 169 13.98 -13.67 12.82
CA ASP A 169 14.10 -13.84 14.27
C ASP A 169 13.89 -15.30 14.74
N GLY A 170 13.93 -16.29 13.83
CA GLY A 170 13.73 -17.72 14.15
C GLY A 170 12.31 -18.06 14.63
N LYS A 171 11.32 -17.21 14.30
CA LYS A 171 9.92 -17.35 14.70
C LYS A 171 9.00 -17.72 13.52
N ALA A 172 9.52 -18.48 12.56
CA ALA A 172 8.74 -18.90 11.39
C ALA A 172 7.46 -19.66 11.79
N ILE A 173 7.54 -20.52 12.81
CA ILE A 173 6.38 -21.26 13.33
C ILE A 173 5.31 -20.29 13.88
N HIS A 174 5.70 -19.19 14.54
CA HIS A 174 4.76 -18.19 15.03
C HIS A 174 3.94 -17.59 13.88
N TRP A 175 4.61 -17.29 12.76
CA TRP A 175 3.94 -16.81 11.56
C TRP A 175 2.99 -17.85 10.98
N GLN A 176 3.43 -19.10 10.83
CA GLN A 176 2.60 -20.18 10.27
C GLN A 176 1.34 -20.43 11.13
N VAL A 177 1.48 -20.45 12.46
CA VAL A 177 0.36 -20.57 13.40
C VAL A 177 -0.62 -19.38 13.24
N PHE A 178 -0.11 -18.18 13.15
CA PHE A 178 -0.92 -16.98 12.94
C PHE A 178 -1.62 -17.03 11.57
N HIS A 179 -0.89 -17.36 10.51
CA HIS A 179 -1.43 -17.46 9.16
C HIS A 179 -2.58 -18.45 9.10
N ASP A 180 -2.40 -19.69 9.54
CA ASP A 180 -3.43 -20.73 9.44
C ASP A 180 -4.61 -20.53 10.40
N LYS A 181 -4.37 -19.92 11.58
CA LYS A 181 -5.43 -19.69 12.55
C LYS A 181 -6.21 -18.42 12.32
N VAL A 182 -5.57 -17.37 11.80
CA VAL A 182 -6.16 -16.02 11.71
C VAL A 182 -6.34 -15.57 10.26
N LEU A 183 -5.28 -15.57 9.45
CA LEU A 183 -5.34 -14.99 8.10
C LEU A 183 -6.09 -15.87 7.12
N ARG A 184 -5.72 -17.14 7.05
CA ARG A 184 -6.29 -18.08 6.08
C ARG A 184 -7.82 -18.21 6.15
N PRO A 185 -8.43 -18.35 7.35
CA PRO A 185 -9.87 -18.41 7.47
C PRO A 185 -10.57 -17.14 6.97
N ILE A 186 -9.96 -15.97 7.18
CA ILE A 186 -10.47 -14.69 6.69
C ILE A 186 -10.39 -14.63 5.17
N ILE A 187 -9.23 -15.00 4.59
CA ILE A 187 -8.99 -14.95 3.14
C ILE A 187 -9.86 -15.95 2.38
N GLU A 188 -9.94 -17.18 2.89
CA GLU A 188 -10.68 -18.28 2.24
C GLU A 188 -12.16 -18.32 2.65
N SER A 189 -12.61 -17.45 3.54
CA SER A 189 -13.98 -17.46 4.12
C SER A 189 -14.38 -18.83 4.67
N THR A 190 -13.44 -19.47 5.39
CA THR A 190 -13.58 -20.79 5.97
C THR A 190 -13.55 -20.72 7.50
N ASP A 191 -14.01 -21.80 8.16
CA ASP A 191 -13.93 -21.90 9.61
C ASP A 191 -12.47 -22.00 10.07
N ALA A 192 -12.14 -21.29 11.14
CA ALA A 192 -10.82 -21.34 11.73
C ALA A 192 -10.55 -22.69 12.39
N PRO A 193 -9.42 -23.38 12.12
CA PRO A 193 -9.06 -24.63 12.75
C PRO A 193 -9.01 -24.50 14.27
N SER A 194 -9.29 -25.58 15.01
CA SER A 194 -9.18 -25.55 16.47
C SER A 194 -7.73 -25.33 16.94
N MET A 195 -7.54 -24.89 18.18
CA MET A 195 -6.18 -24.71 18.73
C MET A 195 -5.45 -26.03 18.87
N GLU A 196 -6.18 -27.11 19.13
CA GLU A 196 -5.67 -28.49 19.22
C GLU A 196 -5.15 -28.96 17.85
N GLU A 197 -5.86 -28.65 16.77
CA GLU A 197 -5.42 -28.95 15.41
C GLU A 197 -4.16 -28.17 15.04
N ILE A 198 -4.09 -26.89 15.38
CA ILE A 198 -2.90 -26.06 15.20
C ILE A 198 -1.71 -26.65 15.97
N CYS A 199 -1.91 -27.00 17.24
CA CYS A 199 -0.85 -27.62 18.05
C CYS A 199 -0.33 -28.92 17.41
N ARG A 200 -1.23 -29.78 16.94
CA ARG A 200 -0.87 -31.05 16.27
C ARG A 200 -0.12 -30.82 14.97
N ARG A 201 -0.57 -29.86 14.16
CA ARG A 201 0.01 -29.53 12.85
C ARG A 201 1.44 -29.00 12.96
N TYR A 202 1.69 -28.14 13.94
CA TYR A 202 2.97 -27.42 14.08
C TYR A 202 3.86 -27.95 15.22
N GLY A 203 3.47 -29.05 15.89
CA GLY A 203 4.24 -29.61 17.00
C GLY A 203 4.33 -28.66 18.21
N VAL A 204 3.28 -27.85 18.47
CA VAL A 204 3.25 -26.92 19.59
C VAL A 204 2.71 -27.62 20.83
N GLU A 205 3.43 -27.51 21.93
CA GLU A 205 3.19 -28.29 23.16
C GLU A 205 1.81 -28.04 23.77
N SER A 206 1.22 -26.84 23.63
CA SER A 206 -0.08 -26.52 24.24
C SER A 206 -0.82 -25.40 23.49
N PRO A 207 -2.17 -25.37 23.59
CA PRO A 207 -3.00 -24.27 23.09
C PRO A 207 -2.58 -22.90 23.63
N SER A 208 -2.16 -22.82 24.88
CA SER A 208 -1.67 -21.58 25.48
C SER A 208 -0.40 -21.07 24.81
N LYS A 209 0.54 -21.98 24.46
CA LYS A 209 1.75 -21.62 23.73
C LYS A 209 1.43 -21.15 22.31
N ALA A 210 0.52 -21.82 21.61
CA ALA A 210 0.05 -21.40 20.30
C ALA A 210 -0.64 -20.01 20.34
N SER A 211 -1.48 -19.74 21.36
CA SER A 211 -2.09 -18.43 21.58
C SER A 211 -1.04 -17.33 21.77
N ASN A 212 0.02 -17.59 22.55
CA ASN A 212 1.11 -16.66 22.78
C ASN A 212 1.90 -16.37 21.47
N MET A 213 2.02 -17.36 20.58
CA MET A 213 2.61 -17.15 19.25
C MET A 213 1.77 -16.18 18.42
N ILE A 214 0.45 -16.35 18.39
CA ILE A 214 -0.48 -15.44 17.71
C ILE A 214 -0.38 -14.02 18.28
N VAL A 215 -0.38 -13.87 19.61
CA VAL A 215 -0.23 -12.58 20.29
C VAL A 215 1.09 -11.90 19.89
N THR A 216 2.17 -12.68 19.77
CA THR A 216 3.48 -12.16 19.35
C THR A 216 3.45 -11.59 17.92
N VAL A 217 2.82 -12.29 16.98
CA VAL A 217 2.69 -11.83 15.59
C VAL A 217 1.75 -10.63 15.53
N ASN A 218 0.60 -10.66 16.21
CA ASN A 218 -0.32 -9.51 16.31
C ASN A 218 0.37 -8.24 16.82
N ARG A 219 1.23 -8.37 17.84
CA ARG A 219 1.99 -7.21 18.35
C ARG A 219 2.96 -6.67 17.32
N ARG A 220 3.63 -7.54 16.55
CA ARG A 220 4.51 -7.13 15.45
C ARG A 220 3.74 -6.42 14.34
N PHE A 221 2.59 -6.98 13.96
CA PHE A 221 1.71 -6.39 12.96
C PHE A 221 1.25 -4.98 13.38
N ARG A 222 0.76 -4.84 14.63
CA ARG A 222 0.37 -3.53 15.17
C ARG A 222 1.54 -2.53 15.16
N ALA A 223 2.73 -2.97 15.54
CA ALA A 223 3.91 -2.11 15.54
C ALA A 223 4.31 -1.67 14.12
N ALA A 224 4.25 -2.58 13.14
CA ALA A 224 4.50 -2.28 11.74
C ALA A 224 3.43 -1.30 11.19
N LEU A 225 2.16 -1.58 11.41
CA LEU A 225 1.06 -0.72 10.99
C LEU A 225 1.16 0.68 11.61
N THR A 226 1.40 0.78 12.93
CA THR A 226 1.59 2.07 13.61
C THR A 226 2.74 2.87 13.00
N ARG A 227 3.85 2.21 12.66
CA ARG A 227 4.97 2.85 12.00
C ARG A 227 4.58 3.37 10.61
N HIS A 228 3.91 2.56 9.80
CA HIS A 228 3.44 2.99 8.47
C HIS A 228 2.47 4.17 8.56
N ILE A 229 1.53 4.13 9.49
CA ILE A 229 0.57 5.22 9.70
C ILE A 229 1.26 6.49 10.18
N ARG A 230 2.15 6.42 11.16
CA ARG A 230 2.94 7.58 11.60
C ARG A 230 3.75 8.21 10.46
N HIS A 231 4.12 7.38 9.50
CA HIS A 231 4.80 7.84 8.30
C HIS A 231 3.87 8.42 7.24
N SER A 232 2.57 8.21 7.28
CA SER A 232 1.59 8.77 6.34
C SER A 232 0.92 10.07 6.81
N VAL A 233 1.04 10.40 8.09
CA VAL A 233 0.43 11.59 8.70
C VAL A 233 1.46 12.68 9.00
N VAL A 234 1.00 13.92 9.09
CA VAL A 234 1.87 15.08 9.38
C VAL A 234 2.07 15.27 10.89
N GLN A 235 1.03 14.97 11.68
CA GLN A 235 1.02 15.13 13.12
C GLN A 235 0.64 13.83 13.83
N ASP A 236 1.23 13.54 14.99
CA ASP A 236 0.93 12.35 15.77
C ASP A 236 -0.55 12.26 16.20
N CYS A 237 -1.26 13.36 16.34
CA CYS A 237 -2.70 13.38 16.63
C CYS A 237 -3.57 12.85 15.48
N GLU A 238 -3.05 12.77 14.26
CA GLU A 238 -3.76 12.24 13.10
C GLU A 238 -3.66 10.70 12.99
N VAL A 239 -2.79 10.06 13.78
CA VAL A 239 -2.57 8.60 13.74
C VAL A 239 -3.84 7.84 14.03
N ASP A 240 -4.58 8.23 15.06
CA ASP A 240 -5.82 7.54 15.43
C ASP A 240 -6.91 7.72 14.38
N ALA A 241 -6.99 8.91 13.76
CA ALA A 241 -7.92 9.18 12.66
C ALA A 241 -7.59 8.32 11.42
N GLU A 242 -6.31 8.13 11.12
CA GLU A 242 -5.88 7.27 10.01
C GLU A 242 -6.19 5.79 10.27
N PHE A 243 -6.02 5.33 11.51
CA PHE A 243 -6.44 3.99 11.92
C PHE A 243 -7.95 3.80 11.72
N GLN A 244 -8.77 4.74 12.19
CA GLN A 244 -10.22 4.66 12.03
C GLN A 244 -10.63 4.59 10.56
N GLU A 245 -10.04 5.43 9.72
CA GLU A 245 -10.32 5.42 8.29
C GLU A 245 -9.94 4.09 7.61
N LEU A 246 -8.78 3.50 7.96
CA LEU A 246 -8.42 2.16 7.47
C LEU A 246 -9.44 1.10 7.89
N PHE A 247 -9.90 1.13 9.14
CA PHE A 247 -10.94 0.21 9.60
C PHE A 247 -12.25 0.42 8.86
N GLU A 248 -12.67 1.66 8.62
CA GLU A 248 -13.89 1.98 7.86
C GLU A 248 -13.80 1.49 6.41
N ILE A 249 -12.64 1.64 5.75
CA ILE A 249 -12.41 1.14 4.39
C ILE A 249 -12.62 -0.38 4.34
N PHE A 250 -12.05 -1.13 5.29
CA PHE A 250 -12.19 -2.58 5.33
C PHE A 250 -13.60 -3.01 5.78
N ALA A 251 -14.21 -2.31 6.74
CA ALA A 251 -15.56 -2.60 7.20
C ALA A 251 -16.58 -2.44 6.06
N LYS A 252 -16.45 -1.40 5.22
CA LYS A 252 -17.26 -1.26 4.00
C LYS A 252 -17.07 -2.43 3.04
N GLY A 253 -15.85 -2.96 2.91
CA GLY A 253 -15.54 -4.11 2.05
C GLY A 253 -16.06 -5.45 2.58
N SER A 254 -16.27 -5.57 3.90
CA SER A 254 -16.68 -6.81 4.57
C SER A 254 -18.20 -6.90 4.84
N ALA A 255 -18.94 -5.84 4.59
CA ALA A 255 -20.40 -5.81 4.77
C ALA A 255 -21.08 -6.56 3.61
N ARG A 256 -21.12 -7.90 3.70
CA ARG A 256 -21.90 -8.81 2.86
C ARG A 256 -22.99 -9.48 3.70
#